data_ced492b0eb430a32ee93264258d7f2f0
#
_entry.id   ced492b0eb430a32ee93264258d7f2f0
#
_cell.length_a   1.000
_cell.length_b   1.000
_cell.length_c   1.000
_cell.angle_alpha   90.00
_cell.angle_beta   90.00
_cell.angle_gamma   90.00
#
_symmetry.space_group_name_H-M   'P 1'
#
loop_
_entity.id
_entity.type
_entity.pdbx_description
1 polymer ?
#
loop_
_entity_poly.entity_id
_entity_poly.type
_entity_poly.pdbx_seq_one_letter_code
_entity_poly.pdbx_strand_id
1 'polypeptide(L)'
;MVKTVSENEPTLPLTTDRAALLNQIDQQGQYDLAIIGGGATGLGVALDAANRGFKVLLVEAEDFAKGTSSRSTKLLHGGVRYLAQGDIPLVREALHERSAVMHNAPHLAQPLAFLMPCYRTWQVPFYWTGLKLYDALSGKHGLGPTQVLSSAQTQQQLPNVWRTGLKGAVKYWDGQFDDARLALAIARTAASKGAHLINHCRVTKIHHDSGRASGLVLKDAETGRELSINTRCLVNATGVWVDQIRADDDAASQRQTEPMVTPSQGLHVVVDREFMPGDVALIVPKTSDGRVLFAVPWLGKVILGTTDTPRSTPDLEPKPFKEELDFILREAARHLQRAPGHQDIRSLWVGLRPLVRPTDSHHHSQATKRISREHTIVTSASGMVTVTGGKWTTYRVMAHDTLAHCFKEGLLATKGLDQTAELLLIGAQTQGPVTHKICDAPGLAQYGDEQSSVQSMAGARDMLAPGLSGAMVRFAARYEYARTVEDVLARRHRLLFLDAAAAQRLAPDVGEILQSATGQDPQTEAFVSLAQQYQTLPV
;
A
#
# COMPACT_ATOMS: atom_id res chain seq x y z
N MET A 1 11.24 45.53 -23.02
CA MET A 1 11.02 44.19 -23.64
C MET A 1 10.61 43.24 -22.52
N VAL A 2 9.32 43.01 -22.36
CA VAL A 2 8.75 42.06 -21.41
C VAL A 2 8.84 40.69 -22.10
N LYS A 3 9.66 39.75 -21.51
CA LYS A 3 9.66 38.35 -21.95
C LYS A 3 8.32 37.76 -21.56
N THR A 4 7.51 37.44 -22.54
CA THR A 4 6.33 36.59 -22.42
C THR A 4 6.77 35.24 -21.89
N VAL A 5 6.28 34.89 -20.70
CA VAL A 5 6.35 33.55 -20.13
C VAL A 5 5.49 32.67 -21.05
N SER A 6 6.11 31.71 -21.72
CA SER A 6 5.40 30.68 -22.46
C SER A 6 4.53 29.90 -21.49
N GLU A 7 3.23 29.89 -21.71
CA GLU A 7 2.28 28.99 -21.07
C GLU A 7 2.81 27.56 -21.25
N ASN A 8 3.08 26.84 -20.14
CA ASN A 8 3.50 25.45 -20.14
C ASN A 8 2.40 24.63 -20.81
N GLU A 9 2.65 24.15 -22.01
CA GLU A 9 1.87 23.02 -22.54
C GLU A 9 1.95 21.88 -21.51
N PRO A 10 0.81 21.23 -21.17
CA PRO A 10 0.83 20.11 -20.23
C PRO A 10 1.73 19.02 -20.80
N THR A 11 2.83 18.76 -20.12
CA THR A 11 3.71 17.62 -20.47
C THR A 11 2.90 16.35 -20.35
N LEU A 12 2.72 15.64 -21.46
CA LEU A 12 2.02 14.36 -21.49
C LEU A 12 2.72 13.36 -20.56
N PRO A 13 1.94 12.56 -19.80
CA PRO A 13 2.50 11.51 -18.95
C PRO A 13 3.37 10.52 -19.74
N LEU A 14 4.34 9.91 -19.08
CA LEU A 14 5.19 8.87 -19.68
C LEU A 14 4.32 7.66 -20.03
N THR A 15 4.34 7.24 -21.30
CA THR A 15 3.58 6.07 -21.75
C THR A 15 4.19 4.78 -21.21
N THR A 16 3.33 3.79 -20.90
CA THR A 16 3.71 2.46 -20.44
C THR A 16 3.48 1.41 -21.53
N ASP A 17 3.86 1.72 -22.78
CA ASP A 17 3.79 0.76 -23.89
C ASP A 17 4.63 -0.48 -23.58
N ARG A 18 3.97 -1.62 -23.46
CA ARG A 18 4.62 -2.85 -22.99
C ARG A 18 5.67 -3.38 -23.96
N ALA A 19 5.41 -3.32 -25.26
CA ALA A 19 6.35 -3.81 -26.26
C ALA A 19 7.62 -2.94 -26.26
N ALA A 20 7.45 -1.63 -26.16
CA ALA A 20 8.56 -0.69 -26.04
C ALA A 20 9.36 -0.93 -24.75
N LEU A 21 8.69 -1.13 -23.60
CA LEU A 21 9.37 -1.43 -22.33
C LEU A 21 10.17 -2.72 -22.38
N LEU A 22 9.60 -3.83 -22.91
CA LEU A 22 10.32 -5.10 -23.06
C LEU A 22 11.55 -4.96 -23.98
N ASN A 23 11.42 -4.20 -25.07
CA ASN A 23 12.54 -3.95 -25.98
C ASN A 23 13.62 -3.07 -25.31
N GLN A 24 13.24 -2.06 -24.54
CA GLN A 24 14.19 -1.22 -23.79
C GLN A 24 14.94 -2.06 -22.73
N ILE A 25 14.24 -2.94 -22.02
CA ILE A 25 14.85 -3.84 -21.02
C ILE A 25 15.86 -4.76 -21.70
N ASP A 26 15.51 -5.37 -22.83
CA ASP A 26 16.36 -6.28 -23.60
C ASP A 26 17.61 -5.55 -24.15
N GLN A 27 17.42 -4.39 -24.78
CA GLN A 27 18.50 -3.57 -25.33
C GLN A 27 19.46 -3.05 -24.24
N GLN A 28 18.92 -2.66 -23.07
CA GLN A 28 19.74 -2.22 -21.93
C GLN A 28 20.61 -3.37 -21.42
N GLY A 29 20.07 -4.59 -21.30
CA GLY A 29 20.75 -5.85 -20.97
C GLY A 29 21.55 -5.89 -19.68
N GLN A 30 22.05 -4.73 -19.19
CA GLN A 30 22.85 -4.62 -17.97
C GLN A 30 22.39 -3.46 -17.09
N TYR A 31 22.17 -3.75 -15.80
CA TYR A 31 21.72 -2.82 -14.77
C TYR A 31 22.72 -2.71 -13.62
N ASP A 32 22.70 -1.58 -12.92
CA ASP A 32 23.44 -1.45 -11.66
C ASP A 32 22.69 -2.20 -10.55
N LEU A 33 21.35 -2.11 -10.55
CA LEU A 33 20.47 -2.69 -9.56
C LEU A 33 19.25 -3.33 -10.23
N ALA A 34 18.98 -4.60 -9.93
CA ALA A 34 17.72 -5.27 -10.23
C ALA A 34 16.94 -5.55 -8.93
N ILE A 35 15.62 -5.31 -8.96
CA ILE A 35 14.74 -5.45 -7.82
C ILE A 35 13.62 -6.42 -8.20
N ILE A 36 13.42 -7.46 -7.38
CA ILE A 36 12.31 -8.40 -7.50
C ILE A 36 11.23 -8.00 -6.52
N GLY A 37 10.04 -7.66 -7.02
CA GLY A 37 8.86 -7.30 -6.24
C GLY A 37 8.47 -5.84 -6.32
N GLY A 38 7.25 -5.58 -6.82
CA GLY A 38 6.63 -4.27 -7.04
C GLY A 38 5.71 -3.82 -5.89
N GLY A 39 6.00 -4.22 -4.65
CA GLY A 39 5.36 -3.69 -3.45
C GLY A 39 5.97 -2.35 -3.01
N ALA A 40 5.45 -1.77 -1.92
CA ALA A 40 5.90 -0.48 -1.39
C ALA A 40 7.42 -0.40 -1.19
N THR A 41 8.03 -1.46 -0.66
CA THR A 41 9.47 -1.54 -0.40
C THR A 41 10.27 -1.53 -1.70
N GLY A 42 9.96 -2.44 -2.63
CA GLY A 42 10.70 -2.52 -3.91
C GLY A 42 10.55 -1.26 -4.75
N LEU A 43 9.34 -0.69 -4.80
CA LEU A 43 9.08 0.59 -5.49
C LEU A 43 9.84 1.74 -4.84
N GLY A 44 9.92 1.77 -3.50
CA GLY A 44 10.72 2.75 -2.77
C GLY A 44 12.22 2.64 -3.10
N VAL A 45 12.77 1.41 -3.10
CA VAL A 45 14.18 1.16 -3.48
C VAL A 45 14.43 1.58 -4.94
N ALA A 46 13.49 1.27 -5.86
CA ALA A 46 13.61 1.68 -7.25
C ALA A 46 13.63 3.20 -7.41
N LEU A 47 12.74 3.90 -6.68
CA LEU A 47 12.67 5.37 -6.71
C LEU A 47 13.94 6.01 -6.18
N ASP A 48 14.42 5.60 -4.99
CA ASP A 48 15.62 6.18 -4.38
C ASP A 48 16.85 5.89 -5.26
N ALA A 49 17.01 4.66 -5.73
CA ALA A 49 18.13 4.30 -6.59
C ALA A 49 18.12 5.06 -7.94
N ALA A 50 16.98 5.17 -8.60
CA ALA A 50 16.84 5.92 -9.85
C ALA A 50 17.10 7.42 -9.64
N ASN A 51 16.57 7.99 -8.54
CA ASN A 51 16.80 9.40 -8.21
C ASN A 51 18.29 9.70 -7.90
N ARG A 52 19.05 8.72 -7.42
CA ARG A 52 20.53 8.80 -7.30
C ARG A 52 21.26 8.58 -8.62
N GLY A 53 20.55 8.25 -9.72
CA GLY A 53 21.11 8.07 -11.06
C GLY A 53 21.68 6.68 -11.32
N PHE A 54 21.25 5.63 -10.60
CA PHE A 54 21.56 4.24 -10.95
C PHE A 54 20.69 3.77 -12.13
N LYS A 55 21.20 2.82 -12.91
CA LYS A 55 20.42 2.08 -13.89
C LYS A 55 19.64 0.98 -13.15
N VAL A 56 18.33 1.18 -13.01
CA VAL A 56 17.47 0.33 -12.19
C VAL A 56 16.49 -0.45 -13.06
N LEU A 57 16.33 -1.75 -12.76
CA LEU A 57 15.23 -2.58 -13.22
C LEU A 57 14.41 -3.04 -12.02
N LEU A 58 13.11 -2.87 -12.08
CA LEU A 58 12.17 -3.50 -11.14
C LEU A 58 11.21 -4.42 -11.88
N VAL A 59 11.08 -5.66 -11.39
CA VAL A 59 10.23 -6.70 -11.98
C VAL A 59 9.18 -7.14 -10.97
N GLU A 60 7.91 -7.15 -11.38
CA GLU A 60 6.79 -7.63 -10.60
C GLU A 60 6.07 -8.77 -11.36
N ALA A 61 5.87 -9.90 -10.68
CA ALA A 61 5.25 -11.08 -11.27
C ALA A 61 3.77 -10.89 -11.61
N GLU A 62 3.09 -10.10 -10.80
CA GLU A 62 1.69 -9.74 -10.92
C GLU A 62 1.58 -8.25 -11.28
N ASP A 63 0.57 -7.56 -10.74
CA ASP A 63 0.52 -6.10 -10.84
C ASP A 63 1.18 -5.42 -9.63
N PHE A 64 1.66 -4.18 -9.82
CA PHE A 64 2.23 -3.38 -8.74
C PHE A 64 1.27 -3.30 -7.55
N ALA A 65 1.82 -3.49 -6.35
CA ALA A 65 1.10 -3.49 -5.08
C ALA A 65 0.03 -4.60 -4.93
N LYS A 66 -0.06 -5.61 -5.78
CA LYS A 66 -1.10 -6.65 -5.69
C LYS A 66 -1.11 -7.38 -4.34
N GLY A 67 0.04 -7.60 -3.72
CA GLY A 67 0.16 -8.25 -2.42
C GLY A 67 -0.26 -7.33 -1.25
N THR A 68 0.53 -7.32 -0.20
CA THR A 68 0.30 -6.57 1.06
C THR A 68 0.05 -5.08 0.84
N SER A 69 0.71 -4.49 -0.16
CA SER A 69 0.79 -3.04 -0.35
C SER A 69 -0.52 -2.39 -0.78
N SER A 70 -1.50 -3.12 -1.33
CA SER A 70 -2.86 -2.61 -1.60
C SER A 70 -3.90 -3.08 -0.59
N ARG A 71 -3.48 -3.81 0.46
CA ARG A 71 -4.37 -4.46 1.44
C ARG A 71 -4.11 -4.00 2.87
N SER A 72 -3.57 -2.79 3.03
CA SER A 72 -3.37 -2.13 4.32
C SER A 72 -4.70 -1.63 4.91
N THR A 73 -4.70 -1.20 6.18
CA THR A 73 -5.84 -0.51 6.80
C THR A 73 -6.03 0.93 6.27
N LYS A 74 -5.25 1.36 5.29
CA LYS A 74 -5.27 2.69 4.64
C LYS A 74 -4.88 3.83 5.60
N LEU A 75 -4.02 3.54 6.57
CA LEU A 75 -3.54 4.49 7.57
C LEU A 75 -2.03 4.65 7.50
N LEU A 76 -1.59 5.90 7.47
CA LEU A 76 -0.20 6.32 7.70
C LEU A 76 -0.12 6.80 9.14
N HIS A 77 0.35 5.94 10.04
CA HIS A 77 0.29 6.21 11.47
C HIS A 77 1.67 6.12 12.13
N GLY A 78 1.92 7.03 13.09
CA GLY A 78 3.14 7.01 13.92
C GLY A 78 3.13 5.87 14.95
N GLY A 79 1.99 5.16 15.10
CA GLY A 79 1.90 4.01 15.97
C GLY A 79 1.74 4.35 17.44
N VAL A 80 0.64 4.97 17.84
CA VAL A 80 0.28 5.27 19.24
C VAL A 80 0.47 4.05 20.16
N ARG A 81 0.29 2.82 19.64
CA ARG A 81 0.52 1.58 20.37
C ARG A 81 2.00 1.38 20.78
N TYR A 82 2.96 1.82 19.95
CA TYR A 82 4.39 1.70 20.28
C TYR A 82 4.81 2.71 21.34
N LEU A 83 4.14 3.86 21.37
CA LEU A 83 4.31 4.80 22.48
C LEU A 83 3.96 4.16 23.82
N ALA A 84 2.86 3.39 23.87
CA ALA A 84 2.48 2.62 25.06
C ALA A 84 3.48 1.50 25.43
N GLN A 85 4.36 1.10 24.50
CA GLN A 85 5.44 0.14 24.70
C GLN A 85 6.79 0.81 25.02
N GLY A 86 6.85 2.16 24.99
CA GLY A 86 8.07 2.94 25.28
C GLY A 86 9.03 3.11 24.09
N ASP A 87 8.65 2.69 22.88
CA ASP A 87 9.49 2.78 21.68
C ASP A 87 9.36 4.19 21.03
N ILE A 88 9.99 5.16 21.67
CA ILE A 88 9.99 6.56 21.24
C ILE A 88 10.71 6.78 19.89
N PRO A 89 11.88 6.17 19.61
CA PRO A 89 12.56 6.33 18.33
C PRO A 89 11.69 5.92 17.14
N LEU A 90 11.08 4.73 17.19
CA LEU A 90 10.21 4.22 16.14
C LEU A 90 8.96 5.11 15.91
N VAL A 91 8.41 5.68 16.98
CA VAL A 91 7.28 6.63 16.89
C VAL A 91 7.72 7.91 16.18
N ARG A 92 8.87 8.49 16.54
CA ARG A 92 9.40 9.72 15.91
C ARG A 92 9.69 9.54 14.43
N GLU A 93 10.34 8.43 14.07
CA GLU A 93 10.61 8.07 12.68
C GLU A 93 9.30 7.96 11.88
N ALA A 94 8.34 7.19 12.38
CA ALA A 94 7.06 7.02 11.71
C ALA A 94 6.26 8.33 11.56
N LEU A 95 6.35 9.25 12.53
CA LEU A 95 5.73 10.57 12.45
C LEU A 95 6.39 11.47 11.40
N HIS A 96 7.71 11.43 11.30
CA HIS A 96 8.46 12.12 10.26
C HIS A 96 8.11 11.59 8.87
N GLU A 97 8.17 10.27 8.68
CA GLU A 97 7.87 9.61 7.42
C GLU A 97 6.41 9.82 6.97
N ARG A 98 5.45 9.78 7.90
CA ARG A 98 4.06 10.15 7.63
C ARG A 98 3.96 11.54 6.99
N SER A 99 4.69 12.51 7.53
CA SER A 99 4.67 13.88 7.01
C SER A 99 5.34 13.99 5.64
N ALA A 100 6.44 13.26 5.42
CA ALA A 100 7.10 13.20 4.12
C ALA A 100 6.14 12.62 3.05
N VAL A 101 5.43 11.53 3.35
CA VAL A 101 4.46 10.93 2.41
C VAL A 101 3.33 11.91 2.08
N MET A 102 2.78 12.62 3.08
CA MET A 102 1.72 13.61 2.86
C MET A 102 2.21 14.83 2.06
N HIS A 103 3.46 15.23 2.25
CA HIS A 103 4.07 16.28 1.44
C HIS A 103 4.28 15.83 -0.01
N ASN A 104 4.80 14.63 -0.20
CA ASN A 104 5.15 14.09 -1.51
C ASN A 104 3.93 13.70 -2.36
N ALA A 105 2.79 13.38 -1.74
CA ALA A 105 1.57 12.95 -2.44
C ALA A 105 0.29 13.46 -1.74
N PRO A 106 0.05 14.79 -1.66
CA PRO A 106 -1.06 15.37 -0.91
C PRO A 106 -2.44 14.98 -1.47
N HIS A 107 -2.52 14.62 -2.75
CA HIS A 107 -3.74 14.12 -3.39
C HIS A 107 -4.07 12.67 -2.99
N LEU A 108 -3.10 11.91 -2.46
CA LEU A 108 -3.24 10.49 -2.09
C LEU A 108 -3.04 10.22 -0.60
N ALA A 109 -2.52 11.18 0.17
CA ALA A 109 -2.24 11.04 1.59
C ALA A 109 -2.63 12.32 2.35
N GLN A 110 -3.51 12.21 3.35
CA GLN A 110 -4.10 13.36 4.03
C GLN A 110 -4.29 13.12 5.53
N PRO A 111 -4.40 14.20 6.34
CA PRO A 111 -4.76 14.08 7.74
C PRO A 111 -6.16 13.49 7.93
N LEU A 112 -6.31 12.62 8.94
CA LEU A 112 -7.57 12.07 9.39
C LEU A 112 -7.69 12.23 10.90
N ALA A 113 -8.84 12.73 11.35
CA ALA A 113 -9.16 12.79 12.77
C ALA A 113 -9.66 11.43 13.28
N PHE A 114 -9.16 11.02 14.44
CA PHE A 114 -9.57 9.81 15.15
C PHE A 114 -10.26 10.17 16.45
N LEU A 115 -11.39 9.55 16.73
CA LEU A 115 -12.04 9.61 18.01
C LEU A 115 -11.89 8.29 18.76
N MET A 116 -11.48 8.40 20.01
CA MET A 116 -11.34 7.30 20.97
C MET A 116 -12.43 7.46 22.05
N PRO A 117 -13.61 6.84 21.92
CA PRO A 117 -14.68 6.96 22.89
C PRO A 117 -14.27 6.39 24.26
N CYS A 118 -14.65 7.08 25.32
CA CYS A 118 -14.36 6.74 26.70
C CYS A 118 -15.68 6.45 27.46
N TYR A 119 -15.75 5.29 28.09
CA TYR A 119 -16.92 4.85 28.85
C TYR A 119 -16.70 4.85 30.36
N ARG A 120 -15.43 5.02 30.80
CA ARG A 120 -15.02 5.18 32.19
C ARG A 120 -14.36 6.53 32.39
N THR A 121 -14.59 7.18 33.52
CA THR A 121 -14.06 8.53 33.80
C THR A 121 -12.54 8.63 33.75
N TRP A 122 -11.83 7.59 34.20
CA TRP A 122 -10.37 7.54 34.18
C TRP A 122 -9.75 7.40 32.78
N GLN A 123 -10.53 6.90 31.79
CA GLN A 123 -10.02 6.72 30.44
C GLN A 123 -9.69 8.06 29.74
N VAL A 124 -10.49 9.10 29.99
CA VAL A 124 -10.29 10.41 29.37
C VAL A 124 -8.90 11.00 29.72
N PRO A 125 -8.53 11.20 31.00
CA PRO A 125 -7.22 11.72 31.33
C PRO A 125 -6.08 10.78 30.92
N PHE A 126 -6.27 9.48 31.00
CA PHE A 126 -5.27 8.49 30.62
C PHE A 126 -4.93 8.59 29.12
N TYR A 127 -5.92 8.51 28.24
CA TYR A 127 -5.68 8.60 26.80
C TYR A 127 -5.26 9.99 26.38
N TRP A 128 -5.81 11.03 26.97
CA TRP A 128 -5.41 12.40 26.69
C TRP A 128 -3.92 12.65 26.99
N THR A 129 -3.42 12.21 28.12
CA THR A 129 -2.00 12.35 28.49
C THR A 129 -1.10 11.61 27.50
N GLY A 130 -1.44 10.35 27.15
CA GLY A 130 -0.66 9.57 26.18
C GLY A 130 -0.66 10.20 24.78
N LEU A 131 -1.81 10.71 24.33
CA LEU A 131 -1.92 11.35 23.02
C LEU A 131 -1.31 12.77 22.98
N LYS A 132 -1.26 13.49 24.12
CA LYS A 132 -0.49 14.73 24.24
C LYS A 132 1.02 14.50 24.13
N LEU A 133 1.52 13.39 24.67
CA LEU A 133 2.91 12.99 24.45
C LEU A 133 3.16 12.66 22.97
N TYR A 134 2.21 12.01 22.31
CA TYR A 134 2.28 11.75 20.86
C TYR A 134 2.32 13.03 20.04
N ASP A 135 1.50 14.05 20.38
CA ASP A 135 1.55 15.37 19.75
C ASP A 135 2.93 16.04 19.96
N ALA A 136 3.46 15.98 21.19
CA ALA A 136 4.75 16.55 21.50
C ALA A 136 5.90 15.89 20.71
N LEU A 137 5.83 14.56 20.51
CA LEU A 137 6.80 13.82 19.67
C LEU A 137 6.68 14.18 18.19
N SER A 138 5.49 14.56 17.73
CA SER A 138 5.25 15.02 16.35
C SER A 138 5.92 16.37 16.07
N GLY A 139 6.07 17.24 17.06
CA GLY A 139 6.68 18.57 16.91
C GLY A 139 6.06 19.36 15.75
N LYS A 140 6.90 19.81 14.81
CA LYS A 140 6.46 20.56 13.60
C LYS A 140 5.68 19.68 12.59
N HIS A 141 5.70 18.36 12.75
CA HIS A 141 4.98 17.40 11.91
C HIS A 141 3.59 17.02 12.47
N GLY A 142 3.09 17.78 13.47
CA GLY A 142 1.76 17.62 14.04
C GLY A 142 0.66 17.93 13.01
N LEU A 143 -0.38 17.07 12.94
CA LEU A 143 -1.50 17.23 12.01
C LEU A 143 -2.70 17.97 12.63
N GLY A 144 -2.67 18.17 13.93
CA GLY A 144 -3.69 18.87 14.69
C GLY A 144 -3.61 18.53 16.18
N PRO A 145 -4.23 19.35 17.05
CA PRO A 145 -4.12 19.18 18.50
C PRO A 145 -4.99 18.02 19.00
N THR A 146 -4.47 17.29 20.00
CA THR A 146 -5.28 16.38 20.80
C THR A 146 -6.29 17.16 21.65
N GLN A 147 -7.56 16.76 21.60
CA GLN A 147 -8.68 17.42 22.27
C GLN A 147 -9.52 16.43 23.06
N VAL A 148 -10.04 16.86 24.21
CA VAL A 148 -11.08 16.14 24.94
C VAL A 148 -12.44 16.63 24.45
N LEU A 149 -13.31 15.72 24.07
CA LEU A 149 -14.68 15.99 23.66
C LEU A 149 -15.66 15.53 24.74
N SER A 150 -16.68 16.34 25.00
CA SER A 150 -17.83 15.92 25.81
C SER A 150 -18.61 14.79 25.13
N SER A 151 -19.52 14.13 25.87
CA SER A 151 -20.42 13.11 25.30
C SER A 151 -21.26 13.69 24.15
N ALA A 152 -21.76 14.91 24.27
CA ALA A 152 -22.55 15.58 23.23
C ALA A 152 -21.72 15.85 21.97
N GLN A 153 -20.52 16.41 22.13
CA GLN A 153 -19.59 16.65 21.00
C GLN A 153 -19.15 15.35 20.33
N THR A 154 -18.95 14.28 21.12
CA THR A 154 -18.62 12.96 20.58
C THR A 154 -19.75 12.42 19.71
N GLN A 155 -20.99 12.51 20.19
CA GLN A 155 -22.19 12.08 19.43
C GLN A 155 -22.41 12.92 18.18
N GLN A 156 -22.06 14.20 18.20
CA GLN A 156 -22.15 15.07 17.03
C GLN A 156 -21.14 14.63 15.93
N GLN A 157 -19.91 14.27 16.29
CA GLN A 157 -18.88 13.85 15.34
C GLN A 157 -18.96 12.36 14.96
N LEU A 158 -19.47 11.51 15.86
CA LEU A 158 -19.77 10.09 15.64
C LEU A 158 -21.25 9.80 15.99
N PRO A 159 -22.21 10.12 15.12
CA PRO A 159 -23.64 10.01 15.44
C PRO A 159 -24.09 8.59 15.82
N ASN A 160 -23.41 7.57 15.26
CA ASN A 160 -23.73 6.16 15.49
C ASN A 160 -22.91 5.51 16.62
N VAL A 161 -22.13 6.29 17.41
CA VAL A 161 -21.38 5.73 18.54
C VAL A 161 -22.32 5.18 19.62
N TRP A 162 -21.95 4.08 20.27
CA TRP A 162 -22.68 3.54 21.40
C TRP A 162 -22.79 4.58 22.54
N ARG A 163 -24.03 4.93 22.97
CA ARG A 163 -24.28 6.08 23.87
C ARG A 163 -24.30 5.71 25.32
N THR A 164 -24.74 4.48 25.65
CA THR A 164 -24.90 4.08 27.07
C THR A 164 -23.55 4.10 27.78
N GLY A 165 -23.48 4.93 28.84
CA GLY A 165 -22.26 5.10 29.62
C GLY A 165 -21.15 5.95 28.97
N LEU A 166 -21.37 6.53 27.79
CA LEU A 166 -20.40 7.40 27.11
C LEU A 166 -20.08 8.64 27.95
N LYS A 167 -18.79 8.81 28.31
CA LYS A 167 -18.28 9.95 29.08
C LYS A 167 -17.74 11.07 28.19
N GLY A 168 -17.39 10.75 26.94
CA GLY A 168 -16.79 11.62 25.95
C GLY A 168 -15.81 10.85 25.07
N ALA A 169 -14.94 11.57 24.39
CA ALA A 169 -13.87 10.97 23.58
C ALA A 169 -12.59 11.79 23.69
N VAL A 170 -11.47 11.16 23.36
CA VAL A 170 -10.23 11.87 23.03
C VAL A 170 -10.07 11.87 21.53
N LYS A 171 -9.95 13.06 20.93
CA LYS A 171 -9.70 13.28 19.51
C LYS A 171 -8.21 13.48 19.30
N TYR A 172 -7.64 12.79 18.32
CA TYR A 172 -6.26 13.01 17.86
C TYR A 172 -6.18 12.88 16.33
N TRP A 173 -5.01 13.12 15.76
CA TRP A 173 -4.82 13.13 14.33
C TRP A 173 -3.73 12.15 13.91
N ASP A 174 -4.01 11.45 12.79
CA ASP A 174 -3.02 10.62 12.10
C ASP A 174 -3.26 10.71 10.59
N GLY A 175 -2.57 9.90 9.77
CA GLY A 175 -2.69 9.96 8.32
C GLY A 175 -3.61 8.89 7.75
N GLN A 176 -4.26 9.24 6.64
CA GLN A 176 -5.02 8.36 5.77
C GLN A 176 -4.48 8.44 4.36
N PHE A 177 -4.56 7.34 3.58
CA PHE A 177 -4.06 7.33 2.21
C PHE A 177 -4.75 6.29 1.32
N ASP A 178 -4.59 6.43 0.00
CA ASP A 178 -4.84 5.36 -0.96
C ASP A 178 -3.53 4.63 -1.26
N ASP A 179 -3.36 3.47 -0.67
CA ASP A 179 -2.12 2.70 -0.70
C ASP A 179 -1.72 2.23 -2.11
N ALA A 180 -2.67 1.77 -2.92
CA ALA A 180 -2.37 1.28 -4.25
C ALA A 180 -2.05 2.43 -5.23
N ARG A 181 -2.79 3.54 -5.15
CA ARG A 181 -2.47 4.70 -5.97
C ARG A 181 -1.16 5.35 -5.55
N LEU A 182 -0.83 5.37 -4.26
CA LEU A 182 0.49 5.83 -3.79
C LEU A 182 1.61 4.94 -4.34
N ALA A 183 1.44 3.62 -4.33
CA ALA A 183 2.41 2.70 -4.94
C ALA A 183 2.61 2.98 -6.44
N LEU A 184 1.52 3.23 -7.18
CA LEU A 184 1.58 3.61 -8.59
C LEU A 184 2.29 4.96 -8.81
N ALA A 185 2.02 5.95 -7.98
CA ALA A 185 2.69 7.24 -8.05
C ALA A 185 4.20 7.08 -7.83
N ILE A 186 4.62 6.23 -6.87
CA ILE A 186 6.04 5.89 -6.65
C ILE A 186 6.63 5.19 -7.89
N ALA A 187 5.94 4.18 -8.45
CA ALA A 187 6.39 3.46 -9.65
C ALA A 187 6.59 4.40 -10.84
N ARG A 188 5.60 5.25 -11.12
CA ARG A 188 5.64 6.20 -12.23
C ARG A 188 6.70 7.28 -12.02
N THR A 189 6.89 7.72 -10.78
CA THR A 189 7.97 8.67 -10.45
C THR A 189 9.34 8.01 -10.62
N ALA A 190 9.53 6.75 -10.22
CA ALA A 190 10.77 6.02 -10.48
C ALA A 190 11.05 5.87 -12.00
N ALA A 191 10.01 5.58 -12.79
CA ALA A 191 10.13 5.53 -14.25
C ALA A 191 10.52 6.89 -14.86
N SER A 192 9.95 7.99 -14.37
CA SER A 192 10.32 9.35 -14.82
C SER A 192 11.77 9.73 -14.45
N LYS A 193 12.35 9.04 -13.47
CA LYS A 193 13.78 9.16 -13.09
C LYS A 193 14.69 8.18 -13.87
N GLY A 194 14.14 7.44 -14.84
CA GLY A 194 14.90 6.55 -15.72
C GLY A 194 14.98 5.09 -15.25
N ALA A 195 14.21 4.69 -14.23
CA ALA A 195 14.08 3.27 -13.90
C ALA A 195 13.22 2.55 -14.96
N HIS A 196 13.59 1.33 -15.31
CA HIS A 196 12.71 0.42 -16.05
C HIS A 196 11.88 -0.38 -15.04
N LEU A 197 10.55 -0.28 -15.13
CA LEU A 197 9.63 -1.04 -14.30
C LEU A 197 8.70 -1.85 -15.19
N ILE A 198 8.47 -3.11 -14.83
CA ILE A 198 7.55 -3.97 -15.56
C ILE A 198 6.75 -4.86 -14.57
N ASN A 199 5.43 -4.85 -14.73
CA ASN A 199 4.51 -5.76 -14.04
C ASN A 199 4.12 -6.94 -14.94
N HIS A 200 3.39 -7.92 -14.44
CA HIS A 200 3.03 -9.15 -15.17
C HIS A 200 4.25 -9.80 -15.84
N CYS A 201 5.38 -9.75 -15.17
CA CYS A 201 6.66 -10.28 -15.65
C CYS A 201 7.36 -10.99 -14.48
N ARG A 202 7.43 -12.31 -14.57
CA ARG A 202 7.94 -13.16 -13.48
C ARG A 202 9.42 -13.45 -13.65
N VAL A 203 10.18 -13.36 -12.56
CA VAL A 203 11.52 -13.93 -12.49
C VAL A 203 11.39 -15.46 -12.44
N THR A 204 11.98 -16.15 -13.41
CA THR A 204 11.97 -17.61 -13.53
C THR A 204 13.29 -18.26 -13.11
N LYS A 205 14.38 -17.48 -13.13
CA LYS A 205 15.71 -17.95 -12.75
C LYS A 205 16.59 -16.81 -12.29
N ILE A 206 17.43 -17.07 -11.30
CA ILE A 206 18.56 -16.21 -10.90
C ILE A 206 19.82 -16.77 -11.54
N HIS A 207 20.56 -15.94 -12.25
CA HIS A 207 21.88 -16.31 -12.78
C HIS A 207 22.96 -16.09 -11.73
N HIS A 208 23.90 -17.02 -11.70
CA HIS A 208 25.07 -16.95 -10.84
C HIS A 208 26.34 -17.02 -11.68
N ASP A 209 27.31 -16.16 -11.38
CA ASP A 209 28.66 -16.24 -11.90
C ASP A 209 29.63 -16.35 -10.72
N SER A 210 30.45 -17.41 -10.74
CA SER A 210 31.43 -17.69 -9.68
C SER A 210 30.81 -17.67 -8.27
N GLY A 211 29.54 -18.16 -8.15
CA GLY A 211 28.79 -18.23 -6.90
C GLY A 211 28.11 -16.93 -6.48
N ARG A 212 28.15 -15.88 -7.27
CA ARG A 212 27.48 -14.59 -7.03
C ARG A 212 26.27 -14.43 -7.94
N ALA A 213 25.18 -13.91 -7.39
CA ALA A 213 24.00 -13.53 -8.18
C ALA A 213 24.38 -12.41 -9.15
N SER A 214 24.28 -12.67 -10.45
CA SER A 214 24.79 -11.83 -11.53
C SER A 214 23.74 -11.40 -12.55
N GLY A 215 22.51 -11.95 -12.47
CA GLY A 215 21.43 -11.61 -13.40
C GLY A 215 20.15 -12.39 -13.14
N LEU A 216 19.18 -12.19 -14.02
CA LEU A 216 17.85 -12.76 -13.94
C LEU A 216 17.38 -13.23 -15.32
N VAL A 217 16.56 -14.29 -15.34
CA VAL A 217 15.67 -14.61 -16.47
C VAL A 217 14.27 -14.16 -16.10
N LEU A 218 13.68 -13.35 -16.97
CA LEU A 218 12.35 -12.78 -16.85
C LEU A 218 11.45 -13.45 -17.88
N LYS A 219 10.20 -13.75 -17.49
CA LYS A 219 9.18 -14.23 -18.42
C LYS A 219 7.99 -13.30 -18.42
N ASP A 220 7.72 -12.70 -19.55
CA ASP A 220 6.56 -11.87 -19.80
C ASP A 220 5.28 -12.75 -19.84
N ALA A 221 4.27 -12.40 -19.02
CA ALA A 221 3.05 -13.19 -18.91
C ALA A 221 2.13 -13.08 -20.14
N GLU A 222 2.20 -11.96 -20.89
CA GLU A 222 1.35 -11.75 -22.06
C GLU A 222 1.85 -12.47 -23.31
N THR A 223 3.14 -12.39 -23.58
CA THR A 223 3.74 -12.91 -24.83
C THR A 223 4.49 -14.22 -24.61
N GLY A 224 4.76 -14.58 -23.35
CA GLY A 224 5.65 -15.70 -23.02
C GLY A 224 7.13 -15.45 -23.34
N ARG A 225 7.49 -14.24 -23.81
CA ARG A 225 8.88 -13.85 -24.12
C ARG A 225 9.76 -13.97 -22.88
N GLU A 226 10.89 -14.60 -23.04
CA GLU A 226 11.94 -14.64 -22.01
C GLU A 226 13.03 -13.62 -22.32
N LEU A 227 13.48 -12.91 -21.29
CA LEU A 227 14.57 -11.95 -21.34
C LEU A 227 15.63 -12.35 -20.32
N SER A 228 16.89 -12.34 -20.74
CA SER A 228 18.03 -12.54 -19.84
C SER A 228 18.74 -11.21 -19.62
N ILE A 229 18.82 -10.77 -18.36
CA ILE A 229 19.45 -9.50 -18.00
C ILE A 229 20.57 -9.73 -16.99
N ASN A 230 21.59 -8.88 -17.02
CA ASN A 230 22.67 -8.87 -16.05
C ASN A 230 22.48 -7.73 -15.05
N THR A 231 22.91 -7.94 -13.81
CA THR A 231 22.90 -6.92 -12.76
C THR A 231 24.12 -7.03 -11.86
N ARG A 232 24.57 -5.89 -11.32
CA ARG A 232 25.66 -5.87 -10.33
C ARG A 232 25.17 -6.17 -8.93
N CYS A 233 23.95 -5.73 -8.62
CA CYS A 233 23.30 -5.94 -7.32
C CYS A 233 21.88 -6.42 -7.54
N LEU A 234 21.47 -7.42 -6.76
CA LEU A 234 20.13 -7.98 -6.79
C LEU A 234 19.45 -7.77 -5.43
N VAL A 235 18.26 -7.17 -5.45
CA VAL A 235 17.44 -6.97 -4.26
C VAL A 235 16.15 -7.78 -4.36
N ASN A 236 15.91 -8.64 -3.37
CA ASN A 236 14.65 -9.34 -3.15
C ASN A 236 13.76 -8.53 -2.19
N ALA A 237 12.70 -7.94 -2.70
CA ALA A 237 11.71 -7.13 -1.98
C ALA A 237 10.28 -7.73 -2.11
N THR A 238 10.16 -9.06 -2.19
CA THR A 238 8.91 -9.76 -2.48
C THR A 238 7.99 -9.95 -1.25
N GLY A 239 8.27 -9.25 -0.14
CA GLY A 239 7.40 -9.17 1.03
C GLY A 239 7.20 -10.52 1.71
N VAL A 240 5.97 -11.08 1.68
CA VAL A 240 5.67 -12.38 2.30
C VAL A 240 6.24 -13.58 1.52
N TRP A 241 6.69 -13.37 0.28
CA TRP A 241 7.29 -14.39 -0.58
C TRP A 241 8.82 -14.34 -0.65
N VAL A 242 9.48 -13.56 0.21
CA VAL A 242 10.96 -13.44 0.18
C VAL A 242 11.66 -14.78 0.35
N ASP A 243 11.11 -15.69 1.14
CA ASP A 243 11.73 -16.99 1.40
C ASP A 243 11.71 -17.91 0.17
N GLN A 244 10.73 -17.75 -0.75
CA GLN A 244 10.73 -18.47 -2.01
C GLN A 244 11.89 -18.04 -2.90
N ILE A 245 12.11 -16.72 -3.06
CA ILE A 245 13.23 -16.19 -3.85
C ILE A 245 14.57 -16.52 -3.20
N ARG A 246 14.66 -16.55 -1.86
CA ARG A 246 15.87 -16.99 -1.14
C ARG A 246 16.17 -18.46 -1.41
N ALA A 247 15.13 -19.31 -1.44
CA ALA A 247 15.31 -20.72 -1.76
C ALA A 247 15.76 -20.94 -3.22
N ASP A 248 15.23 -20.14 -4.17
CA ASP A 248 15.66 -20.17 -5.58
C ASP A 248 17.13 -19.73 -5.73
N ASP A 249 17.60 -18.75 -4.95
CA ASP A 249 19.00 -18.30 -4.89
C ASP A 249 19.91 -19.38 -4.27
N ASP A 250 19.49 -20.01 -3.17
CA ASP A 250 20.25 -21.03 -2.46
C ASP A 250 20.37 -22.35 -3.23
N ALA A 251 19.39 -22.68 -4.09
CA ALA A 251 19.39 -23.91 -4.87
C ALA A 251 20.65 -24.04 -5.77
N ALA A 252 21.17 -22.92 -6.27
CA ALA A 252 22.39 -22.88 -7.06
C ALA A 252 23.65 -23.24 -6.24
N SER A 253 23.63 -23.05 -4.92
CA SER A 253 24.75 -23.31 -4.00
C SER A 253 24.56 -24.55 -3.13
N GLN A 254 23.47 -25.32 -3.33
CA GLN A 254 23.06 -26.47 -2.51
C GLN A 254 22.94 -26.14 -1.01
N ARG A 255 22.57 -24.90 -0.69
CA ARG A 255 22.34 -24.44 0.67
C ARG A 255 20.86 -24.50 1.01
N GLN A 256 20.54 -24.61 2.29
CA GLN A 256 19.19 -24.43 2.81
C GLN A 256 19.22 -23.31 3.83
N THR A 257 18.55 -22.21 3.52
CA THR A 257 18.40 -21.10 4.45
C THR A 257 17.08 -21.20 5.18
N GLU A 258 17.10 -21.02 6.49
CA GLU A 258 15.89 -21.02 7.31
C GLU A 258 14.92 -19.91 6.88
N PRO A 259 13.60 -20.19 6.84
CA PRO A 259 12.61 -19.19 6.52
C PRO A 259 12.65 -18.03 7.52
N MET A 260 12.67 -16.79 7.04
CA MET A 260 12.72 -15.59 7.86
C MET A 260 11.36 -14.94 8.09
N VAL A 261 10.33 -15.30 7.32
CA VAL A 261 8.98 -14.69 7.41
C VAL A 261 7.96 -15.68 7.96
N THR A 262 7.11 -15.20 8.85
CA THR A 262 5.86 -15.85 9.24
C THR A 262 4.70 -14.94 8.81
N PRO A 263 3.93 -15.30 7.77
CA PRO A 263 2.80 -14.51 7.34
C PRO A 263 1.72 -14.41 8.43
N SER A 264 1.14 -13.23 8.62
CA SER A 264 -0.04 -13.04 9.46
C SER A 264 -1.11 -12.30 8.69
N GLN A 265 -2.32 -12.87 8.64
CA GLN A 265 -3.43 -12.25 7.93
C GLN A 265 -4.22 -11.28 8.80
N GLY A 266 -4.77 -10.27 8.15
CA GLY A 266 -5.72 -9.35 8.74
C GLY A 266 -6.91 -9.12 7.82
N LEU A 267 -8.10 -9.48 8.32
CA LEU A 267 -9.37 -9.25 7.62
C LEU A 267 -9.80 -7.79 7.73
N HIS A 268 -10.35 -7.27 6.64
CA HIS A 268 -11.08 -6.00 6.58
C HIS A 268 -12.47 -6.24 5.99
N VAL A 269 -13.46 -5.62 6.61
CA VAL A 269 -14.88 -5.66 6.21
C VAL A 269 -15.25 -4.26 5.74
N VAL A 270 -15.89 -4.15 4.58
CA VAL A 270 -16.32 -2.88 4.01
C VAL A 270 -17.84 -2.78 4.03
N VAL A 271 -18.34 -1.66 4.56
CA VAL A 271 -19.76 -1.35 4.68
C VAL A 271 -20.04 0.09 4.22
N ASP A 272 -21.33 0.42 4.05
CA ASP A 272 -21.75 1.75 3.62
C ASP A 272 -21.53 2.82 4.70
N ARG A 273 -21.41 4.09 4.25
CA ARG A 273 -21.19 5.26 5.13
C ARG A 273 -22.29 5.48 6.18
N GLU A 274 -23.48 4.93 5.99
CA GLU A 274 -24.58 5.05 6.96
C GLU A 274 -24.26 4.46 8.34
N PHE A 275 -23.34 3.48 8.40
CA PHE A 275 -22.88 2.90 9.67
C PHE A 275 -21.90 3.80 10.41
N MET A 276 -21.24 4.71 9.71
CA MET A 276 -20.37 5.72 10.32
C MET A 276 -20.39 7.00 9.49
N PRO A 277 -21.47 7.79 9.59
CA PRO A 277 -21.56 9.07 8.92
C PRO A 277 -20.56 10.07 9.52
N GLY A 278 -20.04 10.98 8.69
CA GLY A 278 -19.00 11.95 9.09
C GLY A 278 -17.59 11.52 8.63
N ASP A 279 -16.63 12.40 8.81
CA ASP A 279 -15.28 12.29 8.23
C ASP A 279 -14.21 11.96 9.29
N VAL A 280 -14.64 11.42 10.43
CA VAL A 280 -13.72 11.02 11.51
C VAL A 280 -13.67 9.50 11.62
N ALA A 281 -12.51 8.96 11.97
CA ALA A 281 -12.34 7.55 12.23
C ALA A 281 -12.67 7.23 13.71
N LEU A 282 -13.25 6.06 13.93
CA LEU A 282 -13.40 5.48 15.27
C LEU A 282 -12.21 4.55 15.54
N ILE A 283 -11.57 4.71 16.70
CA ILE A 283 -10.59 3.76 17.23
C ILE A 283 -11.09 3.15 18.53
N VAL A 284 -11.07 1.82 18.59
CA VAL A 284 -11.26 1.04 19.80
C VAL A 284 -9.91 0.57 20.28
N PRO A 285 -9.31 1.17 21.32
CA PRO A 285 -7.91 0.93 21.70
C PRO A 285 -7.70 -0.46 22.30
N LYS A 286 -8.75 -1.09 22.80
CA LYS A 286 -8.71 -2.44 23.38
C LYS A 286 -10.04 -3.16 23.16
N THR A 287 -10.03 -4.11 22.24
CA THR A 287 -11.13 -5.05 21.99
C THR A 287 -11.18 -6.15 23.04
N SER A 288 -12.16 -7.05 22.96
CA SER A 288 -12.32 -8.18 23.90
C SER A 288 -11.10 -9.11 23.96
N ASP A 289 -10.32 -9.21 22.90
CA ASP A 289 -9.10 -10.00 22.83
C ASP A 289 -7.80 -9.18 22.98
N GLY A 290 -7.95 -7.87 23.31
CA GLY A 290 -6.83 -6.96 23.55
C GLY A 290 -6.19 -6.35 22.30
N ARG A 291 -6.78 -6.57 21.12
CA ARG A 291 -6.35 -5.92 19.85
C ARG A 291 -6.95 -4.52 19.74
N VAL A 292 -6.53 -3.78 18.72
CA VAL A 292 -7.13 -2.50 18.32
C VAL A 292 -8.05 -2.74 17.13
N LEU A 293 -9.24 -2.15 17.15
CA LEU A 293 -10.15 -2.13 16.01
C LEU A 293 -10.31 -0.69 15.52
N PHE A 294 -10.36 -0.54 14.22
CA PHE A 294 -10.65 0.73 13.55
C PHE A 294 -11.96 0.63 12.77
N ALA A 295 -12.69 1.75 12.72
CA ALA A 295 -13.68 2.01 11.69
C ALA A 295 -13.25 3.29 10.98
N VAL A 296 -12.89 3.18 9.69
CA VAL A 296 -12.23 4.24 8.93
C VAL A 296 -13.09 4.63 7.74
N PRO A 297 -13.53 5.90 7.63
CA PRO A 297 -14.16 6.39 6.41
C PRO A 297 -13.12 6.46 5.28
N TRP A 298 -13.38 5.81 4.15
CA TRP A 298 -12.45 5.73 3.04
C TRP A 298 -13.17 5.55 1.71
N LEU A 299 -12.88 6.42 0.74
CA LEU A 299 -13.42 6.40 -0.62
C LEU A 299 -14.94 6.14 -0.68
N GLY A 300 -15.71 6.88 0.12
CA GLY A 300 -17.18 6.80 0.15
C GLY A 300 -17.75 5.60 0.92
N LYS A 301 -16.93 4.78 1.54
CA LYS A 301 -17.32 3.61 2.36
C LYS A 301 -16.71 3.68 3.76
N VAL A 302 -16.92 2.66 4.57
CA VAL A 302 -16.30 2.47 5.89
C VAL A 302 -15.58 1.13 5.91
N ILE A 303 -14.30 1.16 6.30
CA ILE A 303 -13.49 -0.04 6.53
C ILE A 303 -13.52 -0.37 8.01
N LEU A 304 -13.92 -1.58 8.36
CA LEU A 304 -13.84 -2.14 9.70
C LEU A 304 -12.68 -3.15 9.74
N GLY A 305 -11.79 -3.03 10.68
CA GLY A 305 -10.64 -3.96 10.79
C GLY A 305 -9.64 -3.53 11.86
N THR A 306 -8.70 -4.35 12.18
CA THR A 306 -8.33 -5.57 11.47
C THR A 306 -8.11 -6.72 12.46
N THR A 307 -8.04 -7.94 11.94
CA THR A 307 -7.64 -9.12 12.71
C THR A 307 -6.12 -9.35 12.64
N ASP A 308 -5.62 -10.37 13.31
CA ASP A 308 -4.21 -10.78 13.31
C ASP A 308 -4.14 -12.29 13.54
N THR A 309 -4.09 -13.06 12.43
CA THR A 309 -4.16 -14.53 12.45
C THR A 309 -2.95 -15.11 11.71
N PRO A 310 -2.11 -15.94 12.36
CA PRO A 310 -0.97 -16.59 11.72
C PRO A 310 -1.39 -17.44 10.52
N ARG A 311 -0.54 -17.48 9.48
CA ARG A 311 -0.70 -18.35 8.30
C ARG A 311 0.56 -19.19 8.09
N SER A 312 0.36 -20.41 7.60
CA SER A 312 1.46 -21.30 7.21
C SER A 312 1.99 -20.99 5.81
N THR A 313 1.12 -20.52 4.90
CA THR A 313 1.42 -20.25 3.50
C THR A 313 1.06 -18.82 3.11
N PRO A 314 1.86 -18.16 2.25
CA PRO A 314 1.57 -16.83 1.73
C PRO A 314 0.71 -16.91 0.46
N ASP A 315 -0.58 -17.22 0.58
CA ASP A 315 -1.49 -17.24 -0.57
C ASP A 315 -1.56 -15.86 -1.25
N LEU A 316 -1.66 -15.83 -2.57
CA LEU A 316 -1.80 -14.57 -3.33
C LEU A 316 -3.16 -13.90 -3.05
N GLU A 317 -4.24 -14.72 -2.96
CA GLU A 317 -5.59 -14.32 -2.61
C GLU A 317 -6.05 -15.05 -1.33
N PRO A 318 -5.59 -14.59 -0.14
CA PRO A 318 -5.93 -15.26 1.12
C PRO A 318 -7.41 -15.07 1.44
N LYS A 319 -8.06 -16.15 1.85
CA LYS A 319 -9.48 -16.15 2.22
C LYS A 319 -9.65 -15.78 3.71
N PRO A 320 -10.71 -15.05 4.06
CA PRO A 320 -11.03 -14.76 5.46
C PRO A 320 -11.45 -16.03 6.20
N PHE A 321 -11.23 -16.06 7.52
CA PHE A 321 -11.80 -17.07 8.40
C PHE A 321 -13.13 -16.57 8.99
N LYS A 322 -14.04 -17.50 9.28
CA LYS A 322 -15.31 -17.18 9.92
C LYS A 322 -15.14 -16.46 11.26
N GLU A 323 -14.21 -16.95 12.06
CA GLU A 323 -13.91 -16.40 13.39
C GLU A 323 -13.45 -14.94 13.32
N GLU A 324 -12.75 -14.58 12.23
CA GLU A 324 -12.30 -13.20 11.99
C GLU A 324 -13.47 -12.28 11.66
N LEU A 325 -14.37 -12.73 10.79
CA LEU A 325 -15.58 -11.97 10.45
C LEU A 325 -16.48 -11.80 11.67
N ASP A 326 -16.78 -12.89 12.38
CA ASP A 326 -17.58 -12.88 13.59
C ASP A 326 -16.99 -11.95 14.67
N PHE A 327 -15.67 -11.93 14.81
CA PHE A 327 -14.99 -11.02 15.72
C PHE A 327 -15.22 -9.57 15.35
N ILE A 328 -14.99 -9.18 14.09
CA ILE A 328 -15.15 -7.78 13.64
C ILE A 328 -16.60 -7.32 13.84
N LEU A 329 -17.58 -8.12 13.45
CA LEU A 329 -19.00 -7.76 13.58
C LEU A 329 -19.43 -7.66 15.05
N ARG A 330 -18.99 -8.58 15.91
CA ARG A 330 -19.25 -8.50 17.36
C ARG A 330 -18.64 -7.26 18.01
N GLU A 331 -17.40 -6.91 17.65
CA GLU A 331 -16.77 -5.70 18.19
C GLU A 331 -17.45 -4.43 17.65
N ALA A 332 -17.84 -4.39 16.37
CA ALA A 332 -18.63 -3.28 15.84
C ALA A 332 -19.95 -3.10 16.60
N ALA A 333 -20.66 -4.19 16.91
CA ALA A 333 -21.91 -4.16 17.68
C ALA A 333 -21.76 -3.66 19.12
N ARG A 334 -20.57 -3.72 19.71
CA ARG A 334 -20.28 -3.17 21.04
C ARG A 334 -20.05 -1.67 21.05
N HIS A 335 -19.69 -1.10 19.89
CA HIS A 335 -19.26 0.29 19.80
C HIS A 335 -20.16 1.17 18.94
N LEU A 336 -21.06 0.57 18.15
CA LEU A 336 -22.03 1.25 17.31
C LEU A 336 -23.47 0.97 17.78
N GLN A 337 -24.35 1.98 17.73
CA GLN A 337 -25.77 1.80 18.03
C GLN A 337 -26.48 0.96 16.98
N ARG A 338 -26.23 1.25 15.72
CA ARG A 338 -26.60 0.44 14.57
C ARG A 338 -25.33 -0.21 14.02
N ALA A 339 -25.15 -1.48 14.30
CA ALA A 339 -24.03 -2.25 13.80
C ALA A 339 -24.38 -2.93 12.47
N PRO A 340 -23.42 -3.09 11.55
CA PRO A 340 -23.63 -3.84 10.32
C PRO A 340 -23.79 -5.33 10.61
N GLY A 341 -24.67 -5.98 9.84
CA GLY A 341 -24.80 -7.44 9.75
C GLY A 341 -24.17 -7.98 8.46
N HIS A 342 -24.30 -9.27 8.25
CA HIS A 342 -23.76 -9.95 7.06
C HIS A 342 -24.28 -9.37 5.74
N GLN A 343 -25.55 -8.96 5.69
CA GLN A 343 -26.22 -8.38 4.50
C GLN A 343 -25.70 -6.98 4.13
N ASP A 344 -25.04 -6.31 5.06
CA ASP A 344 -24.53 -4.94 4.88
C ASP A 344 -23.08 -4.91 4.34
N ILE A 345 -22.47 -6.09 4.22
CA ILE A 345 -21.10 -6.23 3.76
C ILE A 345 -21.04 -6.02 2.25
N ARG A 346 -20.20 -5.08 1.81
CA ARG A 346 -19.98 -4.75 0.40
C ARG A 346 -18.77 -5.46 -0.18
N SER A 347 -17.76 -5.71 0.65
CA SER A 347 -16.54 -6.43 0.26
C SER A 347 -15.82 -6.95 1.51
N LEU A 348 -15.18 -8.11 1.35
CA LEU A 348 -14.27 -8.72 2.32
C LEU A 348 -12.90 -8.89 1.67
N TRP A 349 -11.86 -8.44 2.35
CA TRP A 349 -10.51 -8.66 1.85
C TRP A 349 -9.48 -8.85 2.97
N VAL A 350 -8.46 -9.60 2.67
CA VAL A 350 -7.42 -10.01 3.61
C VAL A 350 -6.06 -9.50 3.14
N GLY A 351 -5.30 -8.88 4.04
CA GLY A 351 -3.90 -8.52 3.82
C GLY A 351 -2.97 -9.45 4.61
N LEU A 352 -1.86 -9.85 4.02
CA LEU A 352 -0.80 -10.62 4.70
C LEU A 352 0.31 -9.67 5.17
N ARG A 353 0.70 -9.79 6.44
CA ARG A 353 1.85 -9.05 7.01
C ARG A 353 3.08 -9.94 6.96
N PRO A 354 4.22 -9.45 6.44
CA PRO A 354 5.50 -10.16 6.49
C PRO A 354 6.15 -9.98 7.87
N LEU A 355 5.72 -10.76 8.87
CA LEU A 355 6.32 -10.71 10.19
C LEU A 355 7.65 -11.46 10.16
N VAL A 356 8.73 -10.79 10.57
CA VAL A 356 10.08 -11.39 10.59
C VAL A 356 10.26 -12.22 11.86
N ARG A 357 10.72 -13.45 11.70
CA ARG A 357 11.01 -14.35 12.83
C ARG A 357 12.18 -13.81 13.65
N PRO A 358 12.12 -13.87 15.00
CA PRO A 358 13.28 -13.58 15.83
C PRO A 358 14.43 -14.55 15.52
N THR A 359 15.65 -14.04 15.46
CA THR A 359 16.87 -14.84 15.22
C THR A 359 17.25 -15.71 16.42
N ASP A 360 16.74 -15.43 17.62
CA ASP A 360 17.06 -16.18 18.83
C ASP A 360 16.14 -17.41 18.96
N SER A 361 16.71 -18.58 18.75
CA SER A 361 16.08 -19.91 18.67
C SER A 361 15.45 -20.44 19.97
N HIS A 362 15.37 -19.65 21.04
CA HIS A 362 14.93 -20.16 22.37
C HIS A 362 13.47 -19.85 22.76
N HIS A 363 12.72 -19.15 21.94
CA HIS A 363 11.30 -18.90 22.23
C HIS A 363 10.39 -19.27 21.08
N HIS A 364 10.00 -20.52 20.99
CA HIS A 364 8.83 -20.96 20.23
C HIS A 364 7.52 -20.42 20.85
N SER A 365 7.34 -19.10 20.93
CA SER A 365 6.04 -18.56 21.28
C SER A 365 5.25 -18.28 20.02
N GLN A 366 4.14 -18.99 19.79
CA GLN A 366 3.17 -18.80 18.70
C GLN A 366 2.47 -17.42 18.72
N ALA A 367 2.89 -16.50 19.59
CA ALA A 367 2.25 -15.20 19.74
C ALA A 367 2.87 -14.17 18.80
N THR A 368 2.31 -14.00 17.61
CA THR A 368 2.62 -12.92 16.63
C THR A 368 2.61 -11.51 17.23
N LYS A 369 2.01 -11.34 18.42
CA LYS A 369 1.93 -10.06 19.16
C LYS A 369 3.27 -9.49 19.63
N ARG A 370 4.33 -10.29 19.71
CA ARG A 370 5.68 -9.90 20.21
C ARG A 370 6.75 -9.82 19.13
N ILE A 371 6.41 -10.18 17.88
CA ILE A 371 7.38 -10.13 16.77
C ILE A 371 7.63 -8.67 16.39
N SER A 372 8.90 -8.28 16.23
CA SER A 372 9.30 -6.94 15.80
C SER A 372 8.63 -6.57 14.48
N ARG A 373 8.21 -5.32 14.36
CA ARG A 373 7.67 -4.73 13.14
C ARG A 373 8.68 -3.79 12.47
N GLU A 374 9.93 -3.90 12.84
CA GLU A 374 11.04 -3.30 12.13
C GLU A 374 11.30 -4.08 10.85
N HIS A 375 11.86 -3.43 9.87
CA HIS A 375 12.31 -4.11 8.67
C HIS A 375 13.64 -4.82 8.94
N THR A 376 13.89 -5.87 8.19
CA THR A 376 15.12 -6.65 8.28
C THR A 376 15.75 -6.73 6.90
N ILE A 377 17.07 -6.51 6.85
CA ILE A 377 17.89 -6.60 5.64
C ILE A 377 18.97 -7.64 5.88
N VAL A 378 19.07 -8.61 4.98
CA VAL A 378 20.08 -9.65 5.01
C VAL A 378 20.71 -9.85 3.65
N THR A 379 21.99 -10.21 3.61
CA THR A 379 22.71 -10.58 2.38
C THR A 379 22.93 -12.08 2.36
N SER A 380 22.54 -12.75 1.27
CA SER A 380 22.83 -14.16 1.05
C SER A 380 24.30 -14.39 0.69
N ALA A 381 24.72 -15.65 0.67
CA ALA A 381 26.07 -16.01 0.25
C ALA A 381 26.36 -15.66 -1.21
N SER A 382 25.34 -15.58 -2.06
CA SER A 382 25.47 -15.14 -3.44
C SER A 382 25.59 -13.62 -3.58
N GLY A 383 25.39 -12.85 -2.50
CA GLY A 383 25.35 -11.39 -2.53
C GLY A 383 23.97 -10.81 -2.86
N MET A 384 22.91 -11.63 -2.96
CA MET A 384 21.54 -11.11 -3.06
C MET A 384 21.11 -10.50 -1.73
N VAL A 385 20.61 -9.26 -1.77
CA VAL A 385 20.09 -8.55 -0.62
C VAL A 385 18.59 -8.79 -0.50
N THR A 386 18.13 -9.28 0.64
CA THR A 386 16.70 -9.47 0.93
C THR A 386 16.24 -8.45 1.96
N VAL A 387 15.15 -7.72 1.67
CA VAL A 387 14.49 -6.79 2.57
C VAL A 387 13.03 -7.17 2.78
N THR A 388 12.59 -7.28 4.03
CA THR A 388 11.21 -7.61 4.38
C THR A 388 10.81 -7.07 5.76
N GLY A 389 9.54 -7.16 6.14
CA GLY A 389 9.04 -6.57 7.37
C GLY A 389 8.65 -5.10 7.19
N GLY A 390 8.74 -4.32 8.28
CA GLY A 390 8.46 -2.89 8.26
C GLY A 390 6.99 -2.53 8.04
N LYS A 391 6.74 -1.29 7.60
CA LYS A 391 5.39 -0.71 7.42
C LYS A 391 5.34 0.18 6.18
N TRP A 392 4.14 0.38 5.66
CA TRP A 392 3.89 1.36 4.59
C TRP A 392 4.39 2.76 4.97
N THR A 393 4.12 3.22 6.18
CA THR A 393 4.54 4.55 6.65
C THR A 393 6.04 4.80 6.48
N THR A 394 6.87 3.76 6.68
CA THR A 394 8.33 3.85 6.64
C THR A 394 8.95 3.26 5.38
N TYR A 395 8.19 3.14 4.27
CA TYR A 395 8.70 2.55 3.02
C TYR A 395 9.96 3.25 2.50
N ARG A 396 10.05 4.55 2.71
CA ARG A 396 11.17 5.37 2.28
C ARG A 396 12.45 5.07 3.10
N VAL A 397 12.32 4.94 4.43
CA VAL A 397 13.42 4.51 5.30
C VAL A 397 13.88 3.11 4.92
N MET A 398 12.96 2.18 4.69
CA MET A 398 13.30 0.82 4.22
C MET A 398 14.11 0.85 2.92
N ALA A 399 13.75 1.72 1.98
CA ALA A 399 14.46 1.89 0.72
C ALA A 399 15.87 2.45 0.94
N HIS A 400 15.98 3.51 1.72
CA HIS A 400 17.25 4.15 2.08
C HIS A 400 18.21 3.15 2.75
N ASP A 401 17.73 2.43 3.76
CA ASP A 401 18.53 1.47 4.52
C ASP A 401 18.97 0.28 3.65
N THR A 402 18.11 -0.15 2.71
CA THR A 402 18.46 -1.18 1.73
C THR A 402 19.63 -0.73 0.85
N LEU A 403 19.59 0.49 0.32
CA LEU A 403 20.69 1.02 -0.50
C LEU A 403 21.94 1.27 0.34
N ALA A 404 21.80 1.81 1.54
CA ALA A 404 22.92 2.00 2.47
C ALA A 404 23.61 0.66 2.81
N HIS A 405 22.82 -0.42 2.97
CA HIS A 405 23.33 -1.76 3.15
C HIS A 405 24.10 -2.25 1.90
N CYS A 406 23.55 -2.06 0.69
CA CYS A 406 24.23 -2.41 -0.55
C CYS A 406 25.56 -1.66 -0.71
N PHE A 407 25.64 -0.39 -0.31
CA PHE A 407 26.89 0.39 -0.34
C PHE A 407 27.91 -0.14 0.67
N LYS A 408 27.46 -0.43 1.89
CA LYS A 408 28.30 -0.97 2.97
C LYS A 408 28.91 -2.33 2.60
N GLU A 409 28.14 -3.20 1.97
CA GLU A 409 28.58 -4.52 1.50
C GLU A 409 29.40 -4.46 0.20
N GLY A 410 29.61 -3.27 -0.39
CA GLY A 410 30.35 -3.10 -1.64
C GLY A 410 29.66 -3.67 -2.88
N LEU A 411 28.34 -3.93 -2.80
CA LEU A 411 27.54 -4.44 -3.93
C LEU A 411 27.21 -3.34 -4.93
N LEU A 412 27.12 -2.10 -4.45
CA LEU A 412 26.98 -0.89 -5.26
C LEU A 412 27.99 0.17 -4.80
N ALA A 413 28.51 0.94 -5.74
CA ALA A 413 29.30 2.14 -5.41
C ALA A 413 28.35 3.23 -4.87
N THR A 414 28.78 3.95 -3.82
CA THR A 414 28.00 5.09 -3.31
C THR A 414 27.83 6.15 -4.40
N LYS A 415 26.59 6.56 -4.64
CA LYS A 415 26.23 7.52 -5.68
C LYS A 415 25.04 8.37 -5.24
N GLY A 416 25.12 9.69 -5.43
CA GLY A 416 24.05 10.64 -5.12
C GLY A 416 23.70 10.71 -3.63
N LEU A 417 22.75 11.58 -3.30
CA LEU A 417 22.19 11.74 -1.96
C LEU A 417 20.73 11.28 -1.97
N ASP A 418 20.23 10.83 -0.81
CA ASP A 418 18.79 10.65 -0.62
C ASP A 418 18.10 12.01 -0.62
N GLN A 419 17.22 12.21 -1.57
CA GLN A 419 16.38 13.40 -1.71
C GLN A 419 14.90 13.04 -1.75
N THR A 420 14.56 11.78 -1.46
CA THR A 420 13.18 11.27 -1.59
C THR A 420 12.23 11.84 -0.52
N ALA A 421 12.73 12.45 0.55
CA ALA A 421 11.90 13.06 1.60
C ALA A 421 11.07 14.25 1.11
N GLU A 422 11.59 14.99 0.12
CA GLU A 422 10.95 16.18 -0.42
C GLU A 422 10.66 16.04 -1.92
N LEU A 423 10.68 14.81 -2.43
CA LEU A 423 10.43 14.51 -3.83
C LEU A 423 8.92 14.38 -4.09
N LEU A 424 8.34 15.36 -4.75
CA LEU A 424 6.95 15.29 -5.19
C LEU A 424 6.75 14.11 -6.14
N LEU A 425 5.76 13.29 -5.85
CA LEU A 425 5.38 12.17 -6.70
C LEU A 425 4.45 12.64 -7.84
N ILE A 426 4.41 11.87 -8.93
CA ILE A 426 3.50 12.15 -10.05
C ILE A 426 2.07 12.30 -9.54
N GLY A 427 1.37 13.33 -10.03
CA GLY A 427 0.04 13.71 -9.57
C GLY A 427 0.04 14.69 -8.39
N ALA A 428 1.18 14.95 -7.73
CA ALA A 428 1.23 15.91 -6.64
C ALA A 428 1.06 17.34 -7.16
N GLN A 429 0.01 18.03 -6.69
CA GLN A 429 -0.25 19.41 -7.06
C GLN A 429 0.84 20.32 -6.49
N THR A 430 1.46 21.08 -7.37
CA THR A 430 2.46 22.09 -6.99
C THR A 430 1.83 23.43 -6.64
N GLN A 431 0.54 23.64 -6.97
CA GLN A 431 -0.19 24.91 -6.79
C GLN A 431 -1.59 24.68 -6.19
N GLY A 432 -1.85 25.36 -5.09
CA GLY A 432 -3.15 25.41 -4.43
C GLY A 432 -3.45 24.25 -3.46
N PRO A 433 -4.47 24.42 -2.61
CA PRO A 433 -4.86 23.40 -1.62
C PRO A 433 -5.58 22.23 -2.29
N VAL A 434 -5.37 21.03 -1.75
CA VAL A 434 -6.16 19.85 -2.12
C VAL A 434 -7.59 20.03 -1.62
N THR A 435 -8.57 20.02 -2.52
CA THR A 435 -9.97 20.34 -2.23
C THR A 435 -10.83 19.11 -1.91
N HIS A 436 -10.37 17.90 -2.25
CA HIS A 436 -11.08 16.65 -1.95
C HIS A 436 -10.49 15.97 -0.71
N LYS A 437 -11.29 15.15 -0.03
CA LYS A 437 -10.86 14.30 1.07
C LYS A 437 -10.74 12.85 0.61
N ILE A 438 -9.81 12.11 1.17
CA ILE A 438 -9.69 10.65 0.88
C ILE A 438 -10.93 9.87 1.32
N CYS A 439 -11.70 10.37 2.26
CA CYS A 439 -12.97 9.76 2.65
C CYS A 439 -14.12 10.02 1.67
N ASP A 440 -13.99 10.94 0.70
CA ASP A 440 -14.97 11.16 -0.35
C ASP A 440 -14.98 9.99 -1.34
N ALA A 441 -16.03 9.89 -2.17
CA ALA A 441 -16.09 8.88 -3.22
C ALA A 441 -14.90 9.01 -4.19
N PRO A 442 -14.39 7.88 -4.75
CA PRO A 442 -13.28 7.93 -5.70
C PRO A 442 -13.66 8.75 -6.95
N GLY A 443 -12.64 9.29 -7.63
CA GLY A 443 -12.87 10.08 -8.81
C GLY A 443 -11.62 10.76 -9.34
N LEU A 444 -11.81 11.76 -10.21
CA LEU A 444 -10.73 12.50 -10.88
C LEU A 444 -9.73 13.14 -9.90
N ALA A 445 -10.18 13.54 -8.72
CA ALA A 445 -9.32 14.17 -7.72
C ALA A 445 -8.11 13.30 -7.31
N GLN A 446 -8.21 11.97 -7.44
CA GLN A 446 -7.11 11.04 -7.16
C GLN A 446 -5.95 11.11 -8.17
N TYR A 447 -6.14 11.78 -9.31
CA TYR A 447 -5.10 11.99 -10.32
C TYR A 447 -4.29 13.28 -10.09
N GLY A 448 -4.71 14.12 -9.12
CA GLY A 448 -4.00 15.35 -8.79
C GLY A 448 -3.90 16.30 -10.01
N ASP A 449 -2.68 16.71 -10.37
CA ASP A 449 -2.43 17.61 -11.52
C ASP A 449 -2.59 16.93 -12.90
N GLU A 450 -2.71 15.60 -12.95
CA GLU A 450 -2.99 14.88 -14.20
C GLU A 450 -4.49 14.80 -14.57
N GLN A 451 -5.39 15.44 -13.80
CA GLN A 451 -6.83 15.42 -14.06
C GLN A 451 -7.17 15.89 -15.48
N SER A 452 -6.51 16.94 -15.96
CA SER A 452 -6.73 17.47 -17.32
C SER A 452 -6.34 16.47 -18.41
N SER A 453 -5.25 15.71 -18.19
CA SER A 453 -4.82 14.66 -19.11
C SER A 453 -5.85 13.52 -19.18
N VAL A 454 -6.42 13.11 -18.04
CA VAL A 454 -7.51 12.13 -18.02
C VAL A 454 -8.77 12.67 -18.73
N GLN A 455 -9.14 13.92 -18.45
CA GLN A 455 -10.33 14.55 -19.05
C GLN A 455 -10.23 14.76 -20.55
N SER A 456 -9.02 14.88 -21.10
CA SER A 456 -8.79 15.02 -22.54
C SER A 456 -8.90 13.70 -23.31
N MET A 457 -8.92 12.55 -22.61
CA MET A 457 -9.02 11.24 -23.25
C MET A 457 -10.44 10.90 -23.69
N ALA A 458 -10.56 10.06 -24.70
CA ALA A 458 -11.85 9.53 -25.16
C ALA A 458 -12.58 8.80 -24.01
N GLY A 459 -13.88 9.00 -23.89
CA GLY A 459 -14.69 8.40 -22.82
C GLY A 459 -14.68 9.16 -21.50
N ALA A 460 -14.23 10.42 -21.46
CA ALA A 460 -14.23 11.24 -20.24
C ALA A 460 -15.66 11.50 -19.68
N ARG A 461 -16.66 11.51 -20.56
CA ARG A 461 -18.08 11.66 -20.20
C ARG A 461 -18.82 10.34 -20.04
N ASP A 462 -18.21 9.22 -20.45
CA ASP A 462 -18.79 7.88 -20.41
C ASP A 462 -18.59 7.29 -19.01
N MET A 463 -19.49 7.61 -18.10
CA MET A 463 -19.43 7.15 -16.72
C MET A 463 -19.87 5.70 -16.62
N LEU A 464 -18.94 4.82 -16.27
CA LEU A 464 -19.18 3.39 -16.04
C LEU A 464 -19.75 3.15 -14.63
N ALA A 465 -19.28 3.92 -13.65
CA ALA A 465 -19.74 3.94 -12.28
C ALA A 465 -19.51 5.33 -11.66
N PRO A 466 -20.06 5.63 -10.47
CA PRO A 466 -19.70 6.82 -9.73
C PRO A 466 -18.17 6.93 -9.56
N GLY A 467 -17.58 7.97 -10.14
CA GLY A 467 -16.14 8.23 -10.08
C GLY A 467 -15.26 7.38 -11.01
N LEU A 468 -15.83 6.58 -11.90
CA LEU A 468 -15.09 5.82 -12.92
C LEU A 468 -15.63 6.12 -14.32
N SER A 469 -14.80 6.70 -15.18
CA SER A 469 -15.11 6.92 -16.59
C SER A 469 -14.29 6.02 -17.51
N GLY A 470 -14.75 5.87 -18.76
CA GLY A 470 -13.99 5.16 -19.80
C GLY A 470 -12.59 5.76 -20.04
N ALA A 471 -12.45 7.09 -19.88
CA ALA A 471 -11.16 7.77 -19.96
C ALA A 471 -10.18 7.32 -18.87
N MET A 472 -10.65 7.11 -17.64
CA MET A 472 -9.80 6.60 -16.54
C MET A 472 -9.28 5.19 -16.84
N VAL A 473 -10.10 4.33 -17.45
CA VAL A 473 -9.66 2.99 -17.88
C VAL A 473 -8.58 3.07 -18.95
N ARG A 474 -8.78 3.94 -19.96
CA ARG A 474 -7.77 4.18 -21.01
C ARG A 474 -6.48 4.80 -20.47
N PHE A 475 -6.60 5.73 -19.52
CA PHE A 475 -5.45 6.33 -18.84
C PHE A 475 -4.67 5.27 -18.06
N ALA A 476 -5.37 4.41 -17.33
CA ALA A 476 -4.77 3.30 -16.59
C ALA A 476 -3.98 2.35 -17.52
N ALA A 477 -4.54 2.00 -18.68
CA ALA A 477 -3.86 1.16 -19.67
C ALA A 477 -2.61 1.83 -20.26
N ARG A 478 -2.69 3.15 -20.58
CA ARG A 478 -1.64 3.87 -21.31
C ARG A 478 -0.52 4.41 -20.43
N TYR A 479 -0.83 4.79 -19.17
CA TYR A 479 0.08 5.54 -18.30
C TYR A 479 0.28 4.93 -16.92
N GLU A 480 -0.52 3.92 -16.54
CA GLU A 480 -0.50 3.32 -15.20
C GLU A 480 -0.28 1.79 -15.24
N TYR A 481 0.29 1.24 -16.31
CA TYR A 481 0.64 -0.18 -16.46
C TYR A 481 -0.55 -1.16 -16.34
N ALA A 482 -1.80 -0.72 -16.44
CA ALA A 482 -2.94 -1.63 -16.32
C ALA A 482 -3.07 -2.51 -17.57
N ARG A 483 -3.18 -3.84 -17.34
CA ARG A 483 -3.31 -4.86 -18.38
C ARG A 483 -4.60 -5.66 -18.24
N THR A 484 -5.08 -5.82 -17.01
CA THR A 484 -6.25 -6.64 -16.69
C THR A 484 -7.37 -5.82 -16.04
N VAL A 485 -8.60 -6.36 -16.05
CA VAL A 485 -9.74 -5.77 -15.33
C VAL A 485 -9.43 -5.66 -13.84
N GLU A 486 -8.71 -6.63 -13.28
CA GLU A 486 -8.28 -6.58 -11.88
C GLU A 486 -7.38 -5.39 -11.60
N ASP A 487 -6.42 -5.09 -12.48
CA ASP A 487 -5.52 -3.96 -12.31
C ASP A 487 -6.32 -2.66 -12.14
N VAL A 488 -7.32 -2.46 -12.99
CA VAL A 488 -8.18 -1.27 -12.96
C VAL A 488 -9.05 -1.26 -11.71
N LEU A 489 -9.90 -2.27 -11.54
CA LEU A 489 -10.96 -2.25 -10.54
C LEU A 489 -10.46 -2.52 -9.11
N ALA A 490 -9.30 -3.18 -8.95
CA ALA A 490 -8.72 -3.40 -7.64
C ALA A 490 -7.70 -2.33 -7.22
N ARG A 491 -6.90 -1.74 -8.14
CA ARG A 491 -5.75 -0.90 -7.78
C ARG A 491 -5.74 0.50 -8.37
N ARG A 492 -6.44 0.75 -9.51
CA ARG A 492 -6.55 2.12 -10.07
C ARG A 492 -7.80 2.84 -9.54
N HIS A 493 -8.93 2.11 -9.42
CA HIS A 493 -10.19 2.70 -8.96
C HIS A 493 -10.66 2.17 -7.58
N ARG A 494 -10.18 1.04 -7.13
CA ARG A 494 -10.48 0.41 -5.83
C ARG A 494 -11.88 -0.20 -5.69
N LEU A 495 -12.69 -0.27 -6.75
CA LEU A 495 -14.09 -0.71 -6.67
C LEU A 495 -14.24 -2.14 -6.13
N LEU A 496 -13.32 -3.06 -6.45
CA LEU A 496 -13.31 -4.42 -5.88
C LEU A 496 -13.29 -4.40 -4.34
N PHE A 497 -12.51 -3.48 -3.76
CA PHE A 497 -12.38 -3.34 -2.32
C PHE A 497 -13.54 -2.57 -1.68
N LEU A 498 -14.24 -1.72 -2.44
CA LEU A 498 -15.32 -0.87 -1.95
C LEU A 498 -16.70 -1.52 -2.09
N ASP A 499 -16.94 -2.18 -3.24
CA ASP A 499 -18.19 -2.87 -3.57
C ASP A 499 -17.91 -3.93 -4.63
N ALA A 500 -17.63 -5.15 -4.16
CA ALA A 500 -17.23 -6.25 -5.01
C ALA A 500 -18.35 -6.67 -6.00
N ALA A 501 -19.61 -6.55 -5.60
CA ALA A 501 -20.74 -6.84 -6.50
C ALA A 501 -20.85 -5.79 -7.64
N ALA A 502 -20.62 -4.52 -7.33
CA ALA A 502 -20.56 -3.48 -8.35
C ALA A 502 -19.36 -3.69 -9.29
N ALA A 503 -18.19 -4.05 -8.74
CA ALA A 503 -17.01 -4.35 -9.54
C ALA A 503 -17.23 -5.54 -10.48
N GLN A 504 -17.89 -6.60 -10.01
CA GLN A 504 -18.25 -7.77 -10.84
C GLN A 504 -19.15 -7.39 -12.02
N ARG A 505 -20.17 -6.55 -11.77
CA ARG A 505 -21.09 -6.10 -12.84
C ARG A 505 -20.41 -5.26 -13.91
N LEU A 506 -19.40 -4.47 -13.52
CA LEU A 506 -18.68 -3.56 -14.45
C LEU A 506 -17.51 -4.25 -15.18
N ALA A 507 -17.17 -5.46 -14.82
CA ALA A 507 -16.03 -6.17 -15.40
C ALA A 507 -16.09 -6.27 -16.93
N PRO A 508 -17.24 -6.58 -17.58
CA PRO A 508 -17.31 -6.64 -19.04
C PRO A 508 -17.01 -5.29 -19.72
N ASP A 509 -17.60 -4.19 -19.23
CA ASP A 509 -17.43 -2.86 -19.82
C ASP A 509 -15.98 -2.38 -19.71
N VAL A 510 -15.35 -2.60 -18.54
CA VAL A 510 -13.94 -2.30 -18.32
C VAL A 510 -13.04 -3.18 -19.20
N GLY A 511 -13.39 -4.46 -19.35
CA GLY A 511 -12.68 -5.42 -20.19
C GLY A 511 -12.68 -5.00 -21.66
N GLU A 512 -13.82 -4.60 -22.21
CA GLU A 512 -13.93 -4.11 -23.60
C GLU A 512 -13.01 -2.91 -23.85
N ILE A 513 -13.01 -1.92 -22.94
CA ILE A 513 -12.15 -0.76 -23.06
C ILE A 513 -10.66 -1.14 -22.97
N LEU A 514 -10.29 -2.02 -22.05
CA LEU A 514 -8.92 -2.49 -21.91
C LEU A 514 -8.45 -3.27 -23.14
N GLN A 515 -9.27 -4.20 -23.64
CA GLN A 515 -8.95 -4.96 -24.84
C GLN A 515 -8.75 -4.05 -26.05
N SER A 516 -9.61 -3.05 -26.21
CA SER A 516 -9.45 -2.02 -27.25
C SER A 516 -8.17 -1.19 -27.09
N ALA A 517 -7.74 -0.91 -25.84
CA ALA A 517 -6.59 -0.06 -25.56
C ALA A 517 -5.26 -0.83 -25.62
N THR A 518 -5.25 -2.12 -25.29
CA THR A 518 -4.04 -2.94 -25.13
C THR A 518 -3.85 -4.00 -26.22
N GLY A 519 -4.94 -4.39 -26.91
CA GLY A 519 -4.94 -5.50 -27.86
C GLY A 519 -4.81 -6.89 -27.23
N GLN A 520 -4.90 -6.99 -25.89
CA GLN A 520 -4.69 -8.23 -25.13
C GLN A 520 -5.95 -8.67 -24.40
N ASP A 521 -6.01 -9.92 -23.98
CA ASP A 521 -7.08 -10.44 -23.12
C ASP A 521 -7.05 -9.74 -21.75
N PRO A 522 -8.10 -9.00 -21.37
CA PRO A 522 -8.17 -8.27 -20.10
C PRO A 522 -8.47 -9.17 -18.89
N GLN A 523 -8.54 -10.50 -19.06
CA GLN A 523 -8.82 -11.51 -18.04
C GLN A 523 -10.15 -11.27 -17.29
N THR A 524 -11.19 -10.89 -18.01
CA THR A 524 -12.49 -10.51 -17.44
C THR A 524 -13.12 -11.64 -16.62
N GLU A 525 -13.10 -12.89 -17.11
CA GLU A 525 -13.70 -14.04 -16.41
C GLU A 525 -12.97 -14.37 -15.10
N ALA A 526 -11.63 -14.29 -15.12
CA ALA A 526 -10.81 -14.47 -13.92
C ALA A 526 -11.15 -13.41 -12.87
N PHE A 527 -11.32 -12.15 -13.29
CA PHE A 527 -11.74 -11.08 -12.38
C PHE A 527 -13.15 -11.26 -11.83
N VAL A 528 -14.12 -11.68 -12.65
CA VAL A 528 -15.50 -11.99 -12.19
C VAL A 528 -15.46 -13.05 -11.08
N SER A 529 -14.66 -14.10 -11.25
CA SER A 529 -14.47 -15.16 -10.26
C SER A 529 -13.82 -14.62 -8.97
N LEU A 530 -12.83 -13.73 -9.10
CA LEU A 530 -12.18 -13.06 -7.97
C LEU A 530 -13.17 -12.16 -7.22
N ALA A 531 -13.94 -11.34 -7.92
CA ALA A 531 -14.93 -10.46 -7.32
C ALA A 531 -15.99 -11.22 -6.53
N GLN A 532 -16.36 -12.42 -6.98
CA GLN A 532 -17.27 -13.30 -6.23
C GLN A 532 -16.65 -13.78 -4.91
N GLN A 533 -15.32 -14.04 -4.85
CA GLN A 533 -14.66 -14.40 -3.60
C GLN A 533 -14.73 -13.27 -2.56
N TYR A 534 -14.66 -12.01 -3.00
CA TYR A 534 -14.75 -10.83 -2.12
C TYR A 534 -16.16 -10.55 -1.60
N GLN A 535 -17.18 -11.21 -2.18
CA GLN A 535 -18.58 -11.19 -1.73
C GLN A 535 -18.93 -12.40 -0.85
N THR A 536 -18.18 -13.50 -0.99
CA THR A 536 -18.49 -14.76 -0.32
C THR A 536 -18.11 -14.68 1.17
N LEU A 537 -19.11 -14.87 2.02
CA LEU A 537 -18.89 -14.97 3.45
C LEU A 537 -18.21 -16.29 3.81
N PRO A 538 -17.25 -16.29 4.73
CA PRO A 538 -16.63 -17.51 5.21
C PRO A 538 -17.64 -18.33 6.03
N VAL A 539 -17.69 -19.65 5.79
CA VAL A 539 -18.60 -20.63 6.45
C VAL A 539 -17.91 -21.34 7.61
#